data_f62dae4064accda648c3947b15aeb2e4
#
_entry.id   f62dae4064accda648c3947b15aeb2e4
#
_cell.length_a   1.000
_cell.length_b   1.000
_cell.length_c   1.000
_cell.angle_alpha   90.00
_cell.angle_beta   90.00
_cell.angle_gamma   90.00
#
_symmetry.space_group_name_H-M   'P 1'
#
loop_
_entity.id
_entity.type
_entity.pdbx_description
1 polymer ?
#
loop_
_entity_poly.entity_id
_entity_poly.type
_entity_poly.pdbx_seq_one_letter_code
_entity_poly.pdbx_strand_id
1 'polypeptide(L)'
;MVVHRKVAEAIRARAPKGVRVEIQEMQGNAAYYVCPPDRPNTPKDQNPVLARAFREADKAIAQAFGKAPLYLREGGSVPIIGDIRRETGLDSVMIGLFTPDSNLHAPDENFELGLAEKAVKAYELLLERIAGTPRR
;
A
#
# COMPACT_ATOMS: atom_id res chain seq x y z
N MET A 1 16.65 1.15 10.66
CA MET A 1 17.52 1.09 11.85
C MET A 1 17.76 2.43 12.54
N VAL A 2 18.03 3.54 11.87
CA VAL A 2 18.24 4.84 12.53
C VAL A 2 17.02 5.32 13.33
N VAL A 3 15.79 5.13 12.79
CA VAL A 3 14.55 5.56 13.42
C VAL A 3 14.28 4.74 14.70
N HIS A 4 14.41 3.41 14.65
CA HIS A 4 14.19 2.55 15.81
C HIS A 4 15.09 2.94 16.99
N ARG A 5 16.38 3.17 16.73
CA ARG A 5 17.31 3.61 17.76
C ARG A 5 16.89 4.94 18.38
N LYS A 6 16.54 5.93 17.59
CA LYS A 6 16.07 7.24 18.07
C LYS A 6 14.79 7.14 18.91
N VAL A 7 13.85 6.30 18.49
CA VAL A 7 12.62 6.04 19.25
C VAL A 7 12.95 5.36 20.57
N ALA A 8 13.79 4.33 20.58
CA ALA A 8 14.21 3.65 21.79
C ALA A 8 14.94 4.58 22.77
N GLU A 9 15.85 5.41 22.26
CA GLU A 9 16.54 6.43 23.05
C GLU A 9 15.54 7.44 23.66
N ALA A 10 14.58 7.91 22.88
CA ALA A 10 13.57 8.85 23.34
C ALA A 10 12.63 8.27 24.39
N ILE A 11 12.27 6.97 24.28
CA ILE A 11 11.47 6.28 25.28
C ILE A 11 12.26 6.13 26.59
N ARG A 12 13.52 5.67 26.52
CA ARG A 12 14.36 5.53 27.71
C ARG A 12 14.60 6.86 28.41
N ALA A 13 14.84 7.93 27.66
CA ALA A 13 15.05 9.26 28.20
C ALA A 13 13.82 9.85 28.92
N ARG A 14 12.62 9.37 28.58
CA ARG A 14 11.34 9.82 29.19
C ARG A 14 10.80 8.86 30.25
N ALA A 15 11.50 7.77 30.50
CA ALA A 15 11.09 6.82 31.54
C ALA A 15 11.03 7.52 32.90
N PRO A 16 9.94 7.35 33.69
CA PRO A 16 9.84 7.91 35.02
C PRO A 16 10.93 7.36 35.94
N LYS A 17 11.34 8.15 36.92
CA LYS A 17 12.34 7.74 37.91
C LYS A 17 11.89 6.48 38.65
N GLY A 18 12.74 5.47 38.71
CA GLY A 18 12.45 4.19 39.36
C GLY A 18 11.73 3.15 38.46
N VAL A 19 11.42 3.50 37.22
CA VAL A 19 10.83 2.58 36.24
C VAL A 19 11.94 1.99 35.35
N ARG A 20 12.00 0.67 35.28
CA ARG A 20 12.86 -0.05 34.31
C ARG A 20 12.08 -0.22 33.01
N VAL A 21 12.65 0.27 31.90
CA VAL A 21 12.08 0.12 30.57
C VAL A 21 12.91 -0.86 29.78
N GLU A 22 12.33 -1.97 29.42
CA GLU A 22 12.85 -2.91 28.44
C GLU A 22 12.23 -2.64 27.05
N ILE A 23 13.07 -2.51 26.04
CA ILE A 23 12.63 -2.30 24.66
C ILE A 23 13.09 -3.48 23.84
N GLN A 24 12.15 -4.26 23.38
CA GLN A 24 12.39 -5.32 22.41
C GLN A 24 12.21 -4.75 21.01
N GLU A 25 13.29 -4.74 20.23
CA GLU A 25 13.21 -4.34 18.83
C GLU A 25 12.64 -5.49 18.00
N MET A 26 11.54 -5.23 17.33
CA MET A 26 10.98 -6.13 16.32
C MET A 26 11.52 -5.77 14.94
N GLN A 27 11.23 -6.61 13.96
CA GLN A 27 11.65 -6.39 12.58
C GLN A 27 11.11 -5.07 12.05
N GLY A 28 11.99 -4.26 11.47
CA GLY A 28 11.64 -3.00 10.83
C GLY A 28 12.01 -3.02 9.36
N ASN A 29 11.14 -2.46 8.54
CA ASN A 29 11.36 -2.32 7.11
C ASN A 29 11.59 -0.86 6.73
N ALA A 30 12.30 -0.62 5.63
CA ALA A 30 12.45 0.70 5.08
C ALA A 30 11.09 1.22 4.59
N ALA A 31 10.82 2.50 4.84
CA ALA A 31 9.67 3.14 4.23
C ALA A 31 9.83 3.13 2.70
N TYR A 32 8.74 2.90 2.00
CA TYR A 32 8.69 3.02 0.55
C TYR A 32 7.54 3.91 0.13
N TYR A 33 7.68 4.49 -1.03
CA TYR A 33 6.65 5.30 -1.65
C TYR A 33 6.60 5.02 -3.14
N VAL A 34 5.44 4.63 -3.62
CA VAL A 34 5.17 4.44 -5.05
C VAL A 34 4.27 5.58 -5.49
N CYS A 35 4.81 6.47 -6.32
CA CYS A 35 4.09 7.65 -6.76
C CYS A 35 3.17 7.33 -7.94
N PRO A 36 1.87 7.64 -7.85
CA PRO A 36 0.98 7.58 -9.02
C PRO A 36 1.45 8.54 -10.11
N PRO A 37 1.15 8.26 -11.40
CA PRO A 37 1.47 9.18 -12.49
C PRO A 37 0.65 10.48 -12.39
N ASP A 38 1.11 11.50 -13.09
CA ASP A 38 0.37 12.75 -13.30
C ASP A 38 0.03 13.49 -11.98
N ARG A 39 0.92 13.35 -10.97
CA ARG A 39 0.83 14.06 -9.69
C ARG A 39 2.00 15.03 -9.53
N PRO A 40 1.87 16.09 -8.71
CA PRO A 40 2.91 17.10 -8.54
C PRO A 40 4.29 16.53 -8.16
N ASN A 41 4.30 15.42 -7.44
CA ASN A 41 5.52 14.75 -6.97
C ASN A 41 5.91 13.52 -7.80
N THR A 42 5.28 13.32 -8.96
CA THR A 42 5.66 12.21 -9.85
C THR A 42 7.08 12.45 -10.38
N PRO A 43 8.00 11.50 -10.20
CA PRO A 43 9.32 11.61 -10.78
C PRO A 43 9.26 11.78 -12.30
N LYS A 44 10.11 12.64 -12.86
CA LYS A 44 10.15 12.87 -14.31
C LYS A 44 10.59 11.64 -15.10
N ASP A 45 11.35 10.78 -14.45
CA ASP A 45 11.89 9.52 -14.96
C ASP A 45 11.08 8.30 -14.51
N GLN A 46 9.82 8.51 -14.09
CA GLN A 46 8.95 7.40 -13.70
C GLN A 46 8.89 6.34 -14.81
N ASN A 47 9.03 5.07 -14.40
CA ASN A 47 8.92 3.95 -15.31
C ASN A 47 7.57 3.98 -16.09
N PRO A 48 7.57 4.03 -17.42
CA PRO A 48 6.35 4.14 -18.21
C PRO A 48 5.43 2.94 -18.06
N VAL A 49 5.96 1.75 -17.76
CA VAL A 49 5.17 0.53 -17.50
C VAL A 49 4.38 0.71 -16.20
N LEU A 50 5.03 1.22 -15.14
CA LEU A 50 4.36 1.52 -13.88
C LEU A 50 3.27 2.59 -14.06
N ALA A 51 3.57 3.66 -14.79
CA ALA A 51 2.60 4.72 -15.08
C ALA A 51 1.38 4.18 -15.86
N ARG A 52 1.61 3.29 -16.84
CA ARG A 52 0.54 2.59 -17.54
C ARG A 52 -0.28 1.72 -16.60
N ALA A 53 0.36 0.93 -15.74
CA ALA A 53 -0.31 0.05 -14.79
C ALA A 53 -1.24 0.83 -13.85
N PHE A 54 -0.82 1.98 -13.34
CA PHE A 54 -1.67 2.87 -12.55
C PHE A 54 -2.90 3.35 -13.33
N ARG A 55 -2.71 3.86 -14.56
CA ARG A 55 -3.83 4.36 -15.37
C ARG A 55 -4.84 3.26 -15.71
N GLU A 56 -4.37 2.05 -15.98
CA GLU A 56 -5.27 0.93 -16.26
C GLU A 56 -5.96 0.42 -14.98
N ALA A 57 -5.28 0.48 -13.82
CA ALA A 57 -5.90 0.20 -12.52
C ALA A 57 -7.01 1.23 -12.20
N ASP A 58 -6.78 2.51 -12.42
CA ASP A 58 -7.79 3.56 -12.23
C ASP A 58 -9.05 3.30 -13.06
N LYS A 59 -8.88 2.97 -14.33
CA LYS A 59 -9.99 2.64 -15.22
C LYS A 59 -10.73 1.37 -14.79
N ALA A 60 -9.99 0.34 -14.41
CA ALA A 60 -10.56 -0.93 -13.96
C ALA A 60 -11.38 -0.75 -12.67
N ILE A 61 -10.84 -0.03 -11.71
CA ILE A 61 -11.53 0.28 -10.45
C ILE A 61 -12.75 1.14 -10.71
N ALA A 62 -12.62 2.21 -11.50
CA ALA A 62 -13.73 3.08 -11.83
C ALA A 62 -14.87 2.31 -12.51
N GLN A 63 -14.55 1.38 -13.38
CA GLN A 63 -15.55 0.54 -14.07
C GLN A 63 -16.22 -0.46 -13.12
N ALA A 64 -15.46 -1.11 -12.22
CA ALA A 64 -16.00 -2.11 -11.30
C ALA A 64 -16.79 -1.50 -10.14
N PHE A 65 -16.35 -0.34 -9.64
CA PHE A 65 -16.94 0.31 -8.46
C PHE A 65 -17.90 1.47 -8.80
N GLY A 66 -17.93 1.89 -10.06
CA GLY A 66 -18.77 3.03 -10.51
C GLY A 66 -18.23 4.40 -10.07
N LYS A 67 -17.03 4.48 -9.51
CA LYS A 67 -16.40 5.72 -9.04
C LYS A 67 -14.88 5.63 -9.15
N ALA A 68 -14.24 6.78 -9.33
CA ALA A 68 -12.78 6.87 -9.38
C ALA A 68 -12.14 6.43 -8.05
N PRO A 69 -10.96 5.78 -8.09
CA PRO A 69 -10.24 5.41 -6.89
C PRO A 69 -9.71 6.64 -6.15
N LEU A 70 -9.57 6.51 -4.84
CA LEU A 70 -8.86 7.47 -4.00
C LEU A 70 -7.44 6.98 -3.76
N TYR A 71 -6.49 7.91 -3.81
CA TYR A 71 -5.10 7.64 -3.48
C TYR A 71 -4.83 8.05 -2.04
N LEU A 72 -4.53 7.07 -1.21
CA LEU A 72 -4.24 7.28 0.20
C LEU A 72 -2.76 7.01 0.48
N ARG A 73 -2.23 7.68 1.49
CA ARG A 73 -0.95 7.34 2.11
C ARG A 73 -1.26 6.72 3.45
N GLU A 74 -0.70 5.55 3.68
CA GLU A 74 -0.90 4.85 4.93
C GLU A 74 0.40 4.79 5.74
N GLY A 75 0.24 4.86 7.07
CA GLY A 75 1.36 4.73 8.00
C GLY A 75 1.75 3.27 8.26
N GLY A 76 0.84 2.33 7.95
CA GLY A 76 1.11 0.91 7.98
C GLY A 76 1.94 0.45 6.78
N SER A 77 2.81 -0.52 6.98
CA SER A 77 3.62 -1.05 5.89
C SER A 77 3.18 -2.46 5.54
N VAL A 78 3.22 -2.77 4.25
CA VAL A 78 3.22 -4.15 3.75
C VAL A 78 4.69 -4.50 3.48
N PRO A 79 5.38 -5.18 4.40
CA PRO A 79 6.84 -5.31 4.38
C PRO A 79 7.40 -5.88 3.09
N ILE A 80 6.70 -6.84 2.51
CA ILE A 80 7.10 -7.54 1.29
C ILE A 80 7.27 -6.61 0.08
N ILE A 81 6.59 -5.47 0.04
CA ILE A 81 6.68 -4.54 -1.10
C ILE A 81 8.07 -3.91 -1.19
N GLY A 82 8.64 -3.53 -0.04
CA GLY A 82 10.01 -3.03 0.01
C GLY A 82 11.03 -4.09 -0.41
N ASP A 83 10.80 -5.34 -0.06
CA ASP A 83 11.65 -6.47 -0.44
C ASP A 83 11.53 -6.77 -1.94
N ILE A 84 10.32 -6.81 -2.50
CA ILE A 84 10.11 -6.98 -3.94
C ILE A 84 10.87 -5.90 -4.72
N ARG A 85 10.74 -4.65 -4.31
CA ARG A 85 11.46 -3.55 -4.97
C ARG A 85 12.97 -3.71 -4.89
N ARG A 86 13.50 -4.10 -3.75
CA ARG A 86 14.94 -4.30 -3.55
C ARG A 86 15.50 -5.45 -4.39
N GLU A 87 14.79 -6.56 -4.44
CA GLU A 87 15.25 -7.78 -5.12
C GLU A 87 15.02 -7.75 -6.64
N THR A 88 13.95 -7.10 -7.10
CA THR A 88 13.55 -7.13 -8.51
C THR A 88 13.70 -5.79 -9.22
N GLY A 89 13.86 -4.69 -8.50
CA GLY A 89 13.80 -3.35 -9.05
C GLY A 89 12.40 -2.90 -9.51
N LEU A 90 11.37 -3.73 -9.27
CA LEU A 90 9.99 -3.44 -9.68
C LEU A 90 9.22 -2.73 -8.57
N ASP A 91 8.41 -1.76 -8.96
CA ASP A 91 7.41 -1.16 -8.09
C ASP A 91 6.05 -1.87 -8.21
N SER A 92 5.22 -1.70 -7.18
CA SER A 92 3.91 -2.35 -7.08
C SER A 92 2.78 -1.33 -7.14
N VAL A 93 1.73 -1.64 -7.88
CA VAL A 93 0.45 -0.92 -7.79
C VAL A 93 -0.35 -1.57 -6.67
N MET A 94 -0.56 -0.84 -5.59
CA MET A 94 -1.28 -1.34 -4.42
C MET A 94 -2.76 -0.94 -4.50
N ILE A 95 -3.64 -1.91 -4.42
CA ILE A 95 -5.09 -1.72 -4.45
C ILE A 95 -5.65 -2.20 -3.12
N GLY A 96 -6.14 -1.27 -2.30
CA GLY A 96 -6.81 -1.56 -1.04
C GLY A 96 -8.30 -1.76 -1.24
N LEU A 97 -8.87 -2.72 -0.51
CA LEU A 97 -10.27 -3.11 -0.64
C LEU A 97 -11.02 -3.03 0.70
N PHE A 98 -10.42 -2.38 1.68
CA PHE A 98 -10.98 -2.22 3.01
C PHE A 98 -11.72 -0.90 3.15
N THR A 99 -12.73 -0.89 4.00
CA THR A 99 -13.45 0.31 4.42
C THR A 99 -13.08 0.66 5.87
N PRO A 100 -13.38 1.88 6.33
CA PRO A 100 -13.19 2.22 7.74
C PRO A 100 -13.90 1.25 8.70
N ASP A 101 -15.01 0.65 8.27
CA ASP A 101 -15.82 -0.26 9.08
C ASP A 101 -15.29 -1.71 9.07
N SER A 102 -14.21 -1.97 8.34
CA SER A 102 -13.61 -3.32 8.27
C SER A 102 -12.87 -3.73 9.55
N ASN A 103 -12.64 -2.80 10.49
CA ASN A 103 -11.98 -3.04 11.78
C ASN A 103 -10.62 -3.76 11.66
N LEU A 104 -9.79 -3.34 10.70
CA LEU A 104 -8.48 -3.97 10.45
C LEU A 104 -7.65 -4.08 11.72
N HIS A 105 -7.12 -5.28 11.99
CA HIS A 105 -6.30 -5.61 13.15
C HIS A 105 -7.01 -5.39 14.50
N ALA A 106 -8.33 -5.39 14.52
CA ALA A 106 -9.15 -5.22 15.71
C ALA A 106 -10.12 -6.40 15.90
N PRO A 107 -10.74 -6.54 17.08
CA PRO A 107 -11.86 -7.46 17.25
C PRO A 107 -12.96 -7.18 16.21
N ASP A 108 -13.62 -8.24 15.78
CA ASP A 108 -14.69 -8.20 14.76
C ASP A 108 -14.22 -7.68 13.40
N GLU A 109 -12.94 -7.88 13.05
CA GLU A 109 -12.45 -7.65 11.70
C GLU A 109 -13.32 -8.37 10.67
N ASN A 110 -13.76 -7.63 9.67
CA ASN A 110 -14.71 -8.13 8.69
C ASN A 110 -14.37 -7.68 7.27
N PHE A 111 -14.95 -8.36 6.30
CA PHE A 111 -14.82 -8.04 4.90
C PHE A 111 -16.19 -8.14 4.21
N GLU A 112 -16.59 -7.09 3.53
CA GLU A 112 -17.86 -7.05 2.81
C GLU A 112 -17.79 -7.86 1.51
N LEU A 113 -18.64 -8.88 1.36
CA LEU A 113 -18.63 -9.77 0.20
C LEU A 113 -18.91 -9.03 -1.11
N GLY A 114 -19.75 -8.01 -1.09
CA GLY A 114 -20.00 -7.17 -2.26
C GLY A 114 -18.76 -6.39 -2.73
N LEU A 115 -17.84 -6.06 -1.82
CA LEU A 115 -16.52 -5.52 -2.20
C LEU A 115 -15.63 -6.58 -2.83
N ALA A 116 -15.68 -7.84 -2.34
CA ALA A 116 -14.92 -8.95 -2.92
C ALA A 116 -15.30 -9.17 -4.39
N GLU A 117 -16.58 -9.22 -4.70
CA GLU A 117 -17.08 -9.38 -6.07
C GLU A 117 -16.60 -8.27 -7.00
N LYS A 118 -16.72 -7.00 -6.56
CA LYS A 118 -16.22 -5.86 -7.30
C LYS A 118 -14.70 -5.87 -7.46
N ALA A 119 -13.99 -6.35 -6.44
CA ALA A 119 -12.56 -6.50 -6.48
C ALA A 119 -12.10 -7.50 -7.54
N VAL A 120 -12.69 -8.70 -7.54
CA VAL A 120 -12.43 -9.71 -8.57
C VAL A 120 -12.64 -9.10 -9.95
N LYS A 121 -13.75 -8.39 -10.14
CA LYS A 121 -14.05 -7.71 -11.40
C LYS A 121 -13.00 -6.64 -11.78
N ALA A 122 -12.54 -5.85 -10.81
CA ALA A 122 -11.51 -4.85 -11.05
C ALA A 122 -10.18 -5.52 -11.46
N TYR A 123 -9.78 -6.63 -10.82
CA TYR A 123 -8.57 -7.36 -11.18
C TYR A 123 -8.67 -8.02 -12.56
N GLU A 124 -9.79 -8.62 -12.93
CA GLU A 124 -10.02 -9.14 -14.28
C GLU A 124 -9.83 -8.04 -15.32
N LEU A 125 -10.51 -6.91 -15.13
CA LEU A 125 -10.41 -5.76 -16.02
C LEU A 125 -8.98 -5.23 -16.12
N LEU A 126 -8.27 -5.15 -15.01
CA LEU A 126 -6.89 -4.69 -14.97
C LEU A 126 -5.98 -5.62 -15.77
N LEU A 127 -6.08 -6.93 -15.55
CA LEU A 127 -5.26 -7.91 -16.25
C LEU A 127 -5.54 -7.92 -17.75
N GLU A 128 -6.80 -7.87 -18.18
CA GLU A 128 -7.20 -7.75 -19.58
C GLU A 128 -6.58 -6.51 -20.24
N ARG A 129 -6.65 -5.36 -19.56
CA ARG A 129 -6.12 -4.08 -20.05
C ARG A 129 -4.59 -4.07 -20.15
N ILE A 130 -3.90 -4.66 -19.19
CA ILE A 130 -2.44 -4.76 -19.18
C ILE A 130 -1.96 -5.72 -20.28
N ALA A 131 -2.63 -6.86 -20.43
CA ALA A 131 -2.32 -7.86 -21.44
C ALA A 131 -2.61 -7.37 -22.87
N GLY A 132 -3.41 -6.33 -23.04
CA GLY A 132 -3.83 -5.81 -24.34
C GLY A 132 -4.76 -6.76 -25.11
N THR A 133 -5.43 -7.67 -24.40
CA THR A 133 -6.36 -8.62 -25.01
C THR A 133 -7.75 -7.98 -25.13
N PRO A 134 -8.32 -7.80 -26.33
CA PRO A 134 -9.69 -7.34 -26.47
C PRO A 134 -10.64 -8.39 -25.88
N ARG A 135 -11.68 -7.94 -25.19
CA ARG A 135 -12.81 -8.83 -24.83
C ARG A 135 -13.42 -9.41 -26.10
N ARG A 136 -13.57 -10.71 -26.16
CA ARG A 136 -14.43 -11.40 -27.11
C ARG A 136 -15.89 -11.27 -26.68
#